data_d4ae8f450eab7a49a16e0cc24938cedb
#
_entry.id   d4ae8f450eab7a49a16e0cc24938cedb
#
_cell.length_a   1.000
_cell.length_b   1.000
_cell.length_c   1.000
_cell.angle_alpha   90.00
_cell.angle_beta   90.00
_cell.angle_gamma   90.00
#
_symmetry.space_group_name_H-M   'P 1'
#
loop_
_entity.id
_entity.type
_entity.pdbx_description
1 polymer ?
#
loop_
_entity_poly.entity_id
_entity_poly.type
_entity_poly.pdbx_seq_one_letter_code
_entity_poly.pdbx_strand_id
1 'polypeptide(L)'
;MSGYPSTQTFSPPSGPPPPPVPSRRPAPPTPPASGQRIALTTDTPFPSPSDLPPSSLHDTGGPQQVVYVGSAIFQSSVHPCKIASHLTPPVRVPYGGGEHEHQGRFDLLPINDQMMEWVSTSHGQIPTGRRPVEGGYEENGARLFHAIAYINNVWVPGKTGEHLVCMTRRVVRSLTRL
;
A
#
# COMPACT_ATOMS: atom_id res chain seq x y z
N MET A 1 28.91 -69.43 18.31
CA MET A 1 29.14 -68.95 16.92
C MET A 1 27.91 -68.12 16.53
N SER A 2 28.05 -66.82 16.60
CA SER A 2 26.95 -65.83 16.34
C SER A 2 26.98 -65.38 14.89
N GLY A 3 25.91 -65.70 14.14
CA GLY A 3 25.73 -65.23 12.78
C GLY A 3 25.09 -63.85 12.79
N TYR A 4 25.74 -62.87 12.17
CA TYR A 4 25.19 -61.54 11.90
C TYR A 4 24.25 -61.61 10.69
N PRO A 5 23.09 -60.91 10.71
CA PRO A 5 22.23 -60.85 9.54
C PRO A 5 22.80 -59.86 8.51
N SER A 6 22.74 -60.27 7.25
CA SER A 6 23.19 -59.52 6.08
C SER A 6 22.38 -58.24 5.90
N THR A 7 23.07 -57.12 5.79
CA THR A 7 22.52 -55.82 5.40
C THR A 7 22.06 -55.83 3.94
N GLN A 8 20.76 -55.67 3.70
CA GLN A 8 20.23 -55.43 2.35
C GLN A 8 20.55 -54.01 1.94
N THR A 9 21.36 -53.88 0.90
CA THR A 9 21.64 -52.62 0.21
C THR A 9 20.43 -52.24 -0.66
N PHE A 10 19.74 -51.20 -0.28
CA PHE A 10 18.70 -50.58 -1.11
C PHE A 10 19.36 -49.81 -2.26
N SER A 11 19.17 -50.31 -3.49
CA SER A 11 19.52 -49.53 -4.70
C SER A 11 18.39 -48.52 -4.99
N PRO A 12 18.72 -47.22 -5.21
CA PRO A 12 17.71 -46.24 -5.60
C PRO A 12 17.15 -46.57 -7.01
N PRO A 13 15.87 -46.29 -7.27
CA PRO A 13 15.27 -46.57 -8.57
C PRO A 13 15.91 -45.69 -9.65
N SER A 14 16.41 -46.31 -10.71
CA SER A 14 16.96 -45.66 -11.91
C SER A 14 15.83 -45.22 -12.83
N GLY A 15 15.18 -44.08 -12.47
CA GLY A 15 14.28 -43.38 -13.36
C GLY A 15 14.90 -42.04 -13.78
N PRO A 16 14.57 -41.47 -14.97
CA PRO A 16 15.01 -40.17 -15.34
C PRO A 16 14.53 -39.16 -14.28
N PRO A 17 15.34 -38.10 -13.98
CA PRO A 17 14.94 -37.08 -13.02
C PRO A 17 13.62 -36.43 -13.49
N PRO A 18 12.71 -36.13 -12.55
CA PRO A 18 11.46 -35.42 -12.92
C PRO A 18 11.79 -34.10 -13.59
N PRO A 19 10.99 -33.67 -14.57
CA PRO A 19 11.21 -32.38 -15.25
C PRO A 19 11.18 -31.25 -14.21
N PRO A 20 12.00 -30.18 -14.39
CA PRO A 20 12.04 -29.07 -13.46
C PRO A 20 10.64 -28.47 -13.33
N VAL A 21 10.16 -28.40 -12.10
CA VAL A 21 8.90 -27.74 -11.79
C VAL A 21 9.03 -26.26 -12.20
N PRO A 22 8.17 -25.74 -13.09
CA PRO A 22 8.26 -24.34 -13.49
C PRO A 22 8.19 -23.48 -12.24
N SER A 23 9.19 -22.63 -12.05
CA SER A 23 9.21 -21.63 -10.97
C SER A 23 7.91 -20.82 -11.06
N ARG A 24 6.99 -21.02 -10.12
CA ARG A 24 5.84 -20.12 -10.01
C ARG A 24 6.37 -18.72 -9.76
N ARG A 25 6.20 -17.84 -10.73
CA ARG A 25 6.37 -16.41 -10.52
C ARG A 25 5.59 -16.05 -9.24
N PRO A 26 6.20 -15.32 -8.28
CA PRO A 26 5.44 -14.82 -7.15
C PRO A 26 4.18 -14.12 -7.66
N ALA A 27 3.04 -14.43 -7.09
CA ALA A 27 1.81 -13.73 -7.44
C ALA A 27 2.04 -12.23 -7.15
N PRO A 28 1.57 -11.31 -8.01
CA PRO A 28 1.68 -9.89 -7.71
C PRO A 28 1.02 -9.61 -6.36
N PRO A 29 1.58 -8.69 -5.56
CA PRO A 29 1.03 -8.36 -4.25
C PRO A 29 -0.44 -7.97 -4.37
N THR A 30 -1.29 -8.57 -3.54
CA THR A 30 -2.72 -8.28 -3.52
C THR A 30 -2.93 -6.93 -2.85
N PRO A 31 -3.71 -6.00 -3.46
CA PRO A 31 -4.06 -4.74 -2.82
C PRO A 31 -4.73 -4.96 -1.46
N PRO A 32 -4.57 -4.02 -0.51
CA PRO A 32 -5.22 -4.12 0.80
C PRO A 32 -6.74 -4.26 0.70
N ALA A 33 -7.33 -5.12 1.50
CA ALA A 33 -8.75 -5.49 1.46
C ALA A 33 -9.72 -4.40 1.96
N SER A 34 -9.27 -3.19 2.25
CA SER A 34 -10.09 -2.11 2.82
C SER A 34 -10.65 -1.18 1.75
N GLY A 35 -11.97 -1.17 1.62
CA GLY A 35 -12.70 -0.31 0.68
C GLY A 35 -12.67 -0.78 -0.78
N GLN A 36 -13.59 -0.25 -1.57
CA GLN A 36 -13.57 -0.43 -3.02
C GLN A 36 -12.46 0.43 -3.61
N ARG A 37 -11.62 -0.15 -4.49
CA ARG A 37 -10.49 0.57 -5.08
C ARG A 37 -10.60 0.57 -6.59
N ILE A 38 -10.11 1.63 -7.21
CA ILE A 38 -10.01 1.78 -8.66
C ILE A 38 -8.56 1.50 -9.05
N ALA A 39 -8.35 0.41 -9.77
CA ALA A 39 -7.02 0.01 -10.25
C ALA A 39 -6.60 0.88 -11.44
N LEU A 40 -5.42 1.49 -11.35
CA LEU A 40 -4.83 2.38 -12.33
C LEU A 40 -3.36 2.02 -12.57
N THR A 41 -2.80 2.57 -13.65
CA THR A 41 -1.37 2.44 -13.95
C THR A 41 -0.84 3.73 -14.57
N THR A 42 0.46 4.00 -14.39
CA THR A 42 1.13 5.13 -15.05
C THR A 42 1.38 4.91 -16.55
N ASP A 43 1.16 3.68 -17.05
CA ASP A 43 1.34 3.31 -18.45
C ASP A 43 0.17 3.74 -19.36
N THR A 44 -0.93 4.22 -18.73
CA THR A 44 -2.11 4.73 -19.43
C THR A 44 -2.38 6.17 -19.02
N PRO A 45 -3.08 6.96 -19.86
CA PRO A 45 -3.49 8.31 -19.47
C PRO A 45 -4.31 8.29 -18.17
N PHE A 46 -4.05 9.29 -17.32
CA PHE A 46 -4.83 9.46 -16.09
C PHE A 46 -6.30 9.73 -16.44
N PRO A 47 -7.28 9.12 -15.72
CA PRO A 47 -8.70 9.32 -15.98
C PRO A 47 -9.11 10.80 -15.90
N SER A 48 -10.14 11.16 -16.65
CA SER A 48 -10.73 12.50 -16.55
C SER A 48 -11.31 12.73 -15.14
N PRO A 49 -11.29 13.96 -14.62
CA PRO A 49 -11.87 14.27 -13.30
C PRO A 49 -13.36 13.86 -13.17
N SER A 50 -14.11 13.86 -14.28
CA SER A 50 -15.50 13.40 -14.32
C SER A 50 -15.68 11.90 -14.09
N ASP A 51 -14.64 11.11 -14.33
CA ASP A 51 -14.65 9.65 -14.21
C ASP A 51 -14.14 9.18 -12.83
N LEU A 52 -13.72 10.13 -12.02
CA LEU A 52 -13.18 9.88 -10.69
C LEU A 52 -14.16 10.31 -9.59
N PRO A 53 -14.12 9.65 -8.42
CA PRO A 53 -14.92 10.07 -7.29
C PRO A 53 -14.52 11.49 -6.83
N PRO A 54 -15.43 12.25 -6.21
CA PRO A 54 -15.08 13.54 -5.65
C PRO A 54 -14.02 13.40 -4.55
N SER A 55 -13.13 14.39 -4.44
CA SER A 55 -12.19 14.51 -3.33
C SER A 55 -12.20 15.93 -2.78
N SER A 56 -12.17 16.04 -1.46
CA SER A 56 -12.03 17.32 -0.75
C SER A 56 -10.58 17.73 -0.51
N LEU A 57 -9.62 16.88 -0.90
CA LEU A 57 -8.19 17.15 -0.76
C LEU A 57 -7.67 17.89 -1.99
N HIS A 58 -6.77 18.86 -1.76
CA HIS A 58 -6.10 19.61 -2.82
C HIS A 58 -4.66 19.92 -2.43
N ASP A 59 -3.83 20.19 -3.43
CA ASP A 59 -2.44 20.57 -3.24
C ASP A 59 -2.28 22.09 -3.05
N THR A 60 -1.06 22.53 -2.77
CA THR A 60 -0.70 23.93 -2.47
C THR A 60 -1.03 24.93 -3.59
N GLY A 61 -1.20 24.46 -4.83
CA GLY A 61 -1.65 25.27 -5.97
C GLY A 61 -3.14 25.64 -5.96
N GLY A 62 -3.88 25.21 -4.93
CA GLY A 62 -5.28 25.57 -4.71
C GLY A 62 -6.29 24.51 -5.10
N PRO A 63 -7.60 24.82 -5.03
CA PRO A 63 -8.70 23.86 -5.20
C PRO A 63 -8.72 23.15 -6.56
N GLN A 64 -8.10 23.72 -7.58
CA GLN A 64 -8.01 23.12 -8.92
C GLN A 64 -7.06 21.91 -8.96
N GLN A 65 -6.12 21.84 -8.02
CA GLN A 65 -5.17 20.74 -7.90
C GLN A 65 -5.72 19.66 -6.98
N VAL A 66 -6.75 18.97 -7.43
CA VAL A 66 -7.38 17.88 -6.68
C VAL A 66 -6.39 16.74 -6.43
N VAL A 67 -6.41 16.24 -5.20
CA VAL A 67 -5.56 15.15 -4.73
C VAL A 67 -6.43 14.00 -4.24
N TYR A 68 -6.01 12.79 -4.56
CA TYR A 68 -6.65 11.56 -4.13
C TYR A 68 -5.72 10.76 -3.21
N VAL A 69 -6.33 9.89 -2.43
CA VAL A 69 -5.65 8.89 -1.59
C VAL A 69 -5.60 7.57 -2.34
N GLY A 70 -4.51 6.85 -2.25
CA GLY A 70 -4.39 5.55 -2.87
C GLY A 70 -3.24 4.72 -2.33
N SER A 71 -2.91 3.65 -3.04
CA SER A 71 -1.83 2.73 -2.70
C SER A 71 -0.98 2.44 -3.92
N ALA A 72 0.29 2.73 -3.85
CA ALA A 72 1.30 2.39 -4.85
C ALA A 72 1.74 0.93 -4.65
N ILE A 73 1.77 0.15 -5.73
CA ILE A 73 2.04 -1.29 -5.69
C ILE A 73 3.45 -1.54 -6.20
N PHE A 74 4.32 -2.01 -5.30
CA PHE A 74 5.68 -2.43 -5.60
C PHE A 74 5.78 -3.96 -5.70
N GLN A 75 6.93 -4.48 -6.00
CA GLN A 75 7.14 -5.92 -6.15
C GLN A 75 6.92 -6.69 -4.82
N SER A 76 7.31 -6.13 -3.68
CA SER A 76 7.31 -6.77 -2.37
C SER A 76 6.56 -5.99 -1.29
N SER A 77 6.02 -4.81 -1.63
CA SER A 77 5.34 -3.92 -0.68
C SER A 77 4.20 -3.16 -1.35
N VAL A 78 3.32 -2.58 -0.55
CA VAL A 78 2.24 -1.68 -1.00
C VAL A 78 2.21 -0.49 -0.07
N HIS A 79 2.34 0.72 -0.62
CA HIS A 79 2.43 1.93 0.19
C HIS A 79 1.28 2.89 -0.06
N PRO A 80 0.65 3.43 1.01
CA PRO A 80 -0.24 4.57 0.86
C PRO A 80 0.46 5.72 0.14
N CYS A 81 -0.25 6.37 -0.77
CA CYS A 81 0.32 7.39 -1.64
C CYS A 81 -0.64 8.55 -1.90
N LYS A 82 -0.08 9.66 -2.35
CA LYS A 82 -0.78 10.79 -2.96
C LYS A 82 -0.93 10.53 -4.45
N ILE A 83 -2.11 10.78 -4.99
CA ILE A 83 -2.42 10.67 -6.42
C ILE A 83 -2.97 12.00 -6.90
N ALA A 84 -2.43 12.54 -7.98
CA ALA A 84 -2.90 13.83 -8.52
C ALA A 84 -2.62 13.92 -10.03
N SER A 85 -3.62 14.34 -10.80
CA SER A 85 -3.53 14.45 -12.26
C SER A 85 -2.55 15.53 -12.75
N HIS A 86 -2.26 16.53 -11.94
CA HIS A 86 -1.31 17.60 -12.26
C HIS A 86 0.16 17.22 -12.05
N LEU A 87 0.43 16.04 -11.49
CA LEU A 87 1.79 15.50 -11.32
C LEU A 87 2.16 14.56 -12.45
N THR A 88 3.44 14.50 -12.78
CA THR A 88 4.02 13.55 -13.76
C THR A 88 5.22 12.85 -13.14
N PRO A 89 5.19 11.53 -12.90
CA PRO A 89 4.01 10.66 -12.88
C PRO A 89 2.98 11.08 -11.82
N PRO A 90 1.70 10.63 -11.90
CA PRO A 90 0.63 11.13 -11.04
C PRO A 90 0.69 10.66 -9.59
N VAL A 91 1.64 9.81 -9.23
CA VAL A 91 1.72 9.16 -7.91
C VAL A 91 2.97 9.60 -7.15
N ARG A 92 2.80 9.95 -5.88
CA ARG A 92 3.87 10.27 -4.93
C ARG A 92 3.73 9.42 -3.68
N VAL A 93 4.80 8.72 -3.31
CA VAL A 93 4.88 7.84 -2.14
C VAL A 93 5.72 8.52 -1.06
N PRO A 94 5.20 8.69 0.16
CA PRO A 94 5.98 9.22 1.28
C PRO A 94 6.96 8.14 1.78
N TYR A 95 8.25 8.41 1.71
CA TYR A 95 9.30 7.53 2.20
C TYR A 95 10.53 8.33 2.63
N GLY A 96 11.18 7.91 3.73
CA GLY A 96 12.43 8.54 4.20
C GLY A 96 12.33 10.06 4.46
N GLY A 97 11.15 10.58 4.79
CA GLY A 97 10.93 12.01 5.05
C GLY A 97 10.67 12.86 3.79
N GLY A 98 10.60 12.27 2.61
CA GLY A 98 10.30 12.90 1.32
C GLY A 98 9.13 12.26 0.58
N GLU A 99 8.79 12.83 -0.58
CA GLU A 99 7.85 12.25 -1.54
C GLU A 99 8.64 11.72 -2.75
N HIS A 100 8.43 10.45 -3.10
CA HIS A 100 9.09 9.78 -4.22
C HIS A 100 8.10 9.46 -5.32
N GLU A 101 8.56 9.58 -6.56
CA GLU A 101 7.78 9.19 -7.74
C GLU A 101 7.58 7.68 -7.78
N HIS A 102 6.39 7.27 -8.23
CA HIS A 102 6.09 5.88 -8.48
C HIS A 102 5.66 5.66 -9.92
N GLN A 103 6.20 4.62 -10.52
CA GLN A 103 5.84 4.13 -11.85
C GLN A 103 5.16 2.77 -11.73
N GLY A 104 4.22 2.49 -12.63
CA GLY A 104 3.50 1.24 -12.68
C GLY A 104 2.13 1.28 -12.01
N ARG A 105 1.73 0.17 -11.44
CA ARG A 105 0.38 -0.01 -10.89
C ARG A 105 0.18 0.72 -9.56
N PHE A 106 -0.99 1.34 -9.43
CA PHE A 106 -1.48 1.92 -8.18
C PHE A 106 -3.00 1.80 -8.10
N ASP A 107 -3.54 1.84 -6.90
CA ASP A 107 -4.98 1.77 -6.65
C ASP A 107 -5.45 3.08 -5.99
N LEU A 108 -6.42 3.76 -6.59
CA LEU A 108 -7.08 4.92 -6.01
C LEU A 108 -8.17 4.45 -5.03
N LEU A 109 -8.23 5.05 -3.84
CA LEU A 109 -9.25 4.79 -2.84
C LEU A 109 -10.32 5.91 -2.86
N PRO A 110 -11.53 5.62 -3.36
CA PRO A 110 -12.68 6.51 -3.15
C PRO A 110 -13.00 6.64 -1.66
N ILE A 111 -12.99 7.87 -1.14
CA ILE A 111 -13.39 8.11 0.25
C ILE A 111 -14.90 8.29 0.28
N ASN A 112 -15.56 7.48 1.10
CA ASN A 112 -16.99 7.57 1.34
C ASN A 112 -17.23 8.07 2.77
N ASP A 113 -17.61 9.33 2.92
CA ASP A 113 -17.81 10.00 4.21
C ASP A 113 -18.95 9.38 5.06
N GLN A 114 -19.80 8.54 4.46
CA GLN A 114 -20.80 7.76 5.19
C GLN A 114 -20.23 6.49 5.84
N MET A 115 -19.05 6.05 5.39
CA MET A 115 -18.43 4.80 5.85
C MET A 115 -17.01 5.00 6.42
N MET A 116 -16.44 6.18 6.20
CA MET A 116 -15.06 6.49 6.57
C MET A 116 -14.98 7.90 7.14
N GLU A 117 -14.09 8.11 8.09
CA GLU A 117 -13.82 9.43 8.66
C GLU A 117 -12.33 9.64 8.93
N TRP A 118 -11.91 10.89 8.95
CA TRP A 118 -10.56 11.30 9.32
C TRP A 118 -10.51 11.57 10.83
N VAL A 119 -9.83 10.72 11.59
CA VAL A 119 -9.69 10.83 13.05
C VAL A 119 -8.28 11.32 13.41
N SER A 120 -8.22 12.34 14.25
CA SER A 120 -6.94 12.88 14.74
C SER A 120 -6.14 11.82 15.48
N THR A 121 -4.86 11.72 15.13
CA THR A 121 -3.93 10.77 15.74
C THR A 121 -2.51 11.35 15.80
N SER A 122 -1.61 10.67 16.48
CA SER A 122 -0.20 11.06 16.58
C SER A 122 0.67 9.82 16.78
N HIS A 123 1.96 9.94 16.47
CA HIS A 123 2.97 8.91 16.74
C HIS A 123 2.65 7.53 16.18
N GLY A 124 2.00 7.46 15.01
CA GLY A 124 1.63 6.18 14.39
C GLY A 124 0.49 5.42 15.07
N GLN A 125 -0.09 5.99 16.14
CA GLN A 125 -1.13 5.31 16.91
C GLN A 125 -2.43 5.16 16.10
N ILE A 126 -3.06 4.00 16.24
CA ILE A 126 -4.41 3.77 15.76
C ILE A 126 -5.37 4.38 16.79
N PRO A 127 -6.33 5.24 16.37
CA PRO A 127 -7.31 5.80 17.30
C PRO A 127 -8.10 4.70 18.02
N THR A 128 -8.20 4.81 19.36
CA THR A 128 -8.85 3.80 20.20
C THR A 128 -10.31 3.56 19.76
N GLY A 129 -10.69 2.30 19.66
CA GLY A 129 -12.05 1.90 19.27
C GLY A 129 -12.36 2.07 17.77
N ARG A 130 -11.38 2.42 16.95
CA ARG A 130 -11.53 2.62 15.50
C ARG A 130 -10.82 1.55 14.70
N ARG A 131 -11.32 1.27 13.50
CA ARG A 131 -10.69 0.37 12.54
C ARG A 131 -10.03 1.21 11.45
N PRO A 132 -8.69 1.31 11.41
CA PRO A 132 -8.02 2.08 10.38
C PRO A 132 -8.23 1.45 9.00
N VAL A 133 -8.29 2.30 7.97
CA VAL A 133 -8.37 1.84 6.59
C VAL A 133 -6.98 1.41 6.14
N GLU A 134 -6.85 0.14 5.80
CA GLU A 134 -5.58 -0.42 5.34
C GLU A 134 -5.14 0.24 4.05
N GLY A 135 -3.88 0.68 4.02
CA GLY A 135 -3.26 1.30 2.87
C GLY A 135 -2.18 0.45 2.22
N GLY A 136 -1.72 -0.59 2.91
CA GLY A 136 -0.68 -1.48 2.41
C GLY A 136 0.16 -2.12 3.50
N TYR A 137 1.40 -2.45 3.13
CA TYR A 137 2.38 -3.09 4.00
C TYR A 137 3.80 -2.82 3.49
N GLU A 138 4.76 -2.79 4.41
CA GLU A 138 6.19 -2.72 4.11
C GLU A 138 6.72 -4.09 3.65
N GLU A 139 7.95 -4.15 3.16
CA GLU A 139 8.61 -5.39 2.70
C GLU A 139 8.68 -6.48 3.78
N ASN A 140 8.75 -6.09 5.04
CA ASN A 140 8.75 -6.99 6.20
C ASN A 140 7.34 -7.41 6.66
N GLY A 141 6.29 -6.99 5.93
CA GLY A 141 4.90 -7.30 6.23
C GLY A 141 4.24 -6.36 7.26
N ALA A 142 4.95 -5.37 7.79
CA ALA A 142 4.38 -4.41 8.74
C ALA A 142 3.26 -3.59 8.07
N ARG A 143 2.09 -3.51 8.72
CA ARG A 143 0.88 -2.90 8.16
C ARG A 143 1.01 -1.39 8.06
N LEU A 144 0.49 -0.86 6.96
CA LEU A 144 0.41 0.57 6.67
C LEU A 144 -1.05 0.99 6.53
N PHE A 145 -1.38 2.16 7.07
CA PHE A 145 -2.72 2.73 7.03
C PHE A 145 -2.71 4.09 6.33
N HIS A 146 -3.81 4.45 5.71
CA HIS A 146 -3.97 5.76 5.12
C HIS A 146 -4.02 6.84 6.18
N ALA A 147 -3.25 7.90 5.97
CA ALA A 147 -3.21 9.08 6.82
C ALA A 147 -3.12 10.34 5.97
N ILE A 148 -3.48 11.48 6.57
CA ILE A 148 -3.20 12.80 6.04
C ILE A 148 -2.46 13.64 7.09
N ALA A 149 -1.53 14.48 6.65
CA ALA A 149 -0.82 15.41 7.50
C ALA A 149 -1.08 16.85 7.03
N TYR A 150 -1.29 17.78 7.98
CA TYR A 150 -1.45 19.18 7.66
C TYR A 150 -0.10 19.83 7.45
N ILE A 151 0.21 20.20 6.21
CA ILE A 151 1.52 20.73 5.78
C ILE A 151 1.28 21.91 4.86
N ASN A 152 1.91 23.05 5.12
CA ASN A 152 1.80 24.23 4.28
C ASN A 152 0.35 24.61 3.94
N ASN A 153 -0.52 24.60 4.96
CA ASN A 153 -1.95 24.92 4.87
C ASN A 153 -2.80 23.98 4.01
N VAL A 154 -2.30 22.78 3.67
CA VAL A 154 -3.07 21.76 2.97
C VAL A 154 -2.96 20.39 3.66
N TRP A 155 -3.95 19.54 3.43
CA TRP A 155 -3.92 18.15 3.88
C TRP A 155 -3.25 17.27 2.83
N VAL A 156 -2.07 16.75 3.15
CA VAL A 156 -1.27 15.92 2.26
C VAL A 156 -1.45 14.45 2.61
N PRO A 157 -1.86 13.60 1.65
CA PRO A 157 -1.92 12.15 1.84
C PRO A 157 -0.57 11.55 2.20
N GLY A 158 -0.60 10.60 3.12
CA GLY A 158 0.57 9.93 3.62
C GLY A 158 0.25 8.56 4.20
N LYS A 159 1.16 8.02 4.97
CA LYS A 159 1.02 6.74 5.64
C LYS A 159 1.25 6.85 7.15
N THR A 160 0.60 5.95 7.90
CA THR A 160 0.87 5.69 9.30
C THR A 160 0.94 4.19 9.55
N GLY A 161 1.54 3.78 10.65
CA GLY A 161 1.66 2.40 11.07
C GLY A 161 2.26 2.33 12.47
N GLU A 162 2.02 1.25 13.21
CA GLU A 162 2.49 1.10 14.59
C GLU A 162 4.01 1.24 14.74
N HIS A 163 4.76 0.85 13.70
CA HIS A 163 6.21 0.95 13.63
C HIS A 163 6.70 2.34 13.17
N LEU A 164 5.80 3.20 12.65
CA LEU A 164 6.13 4.53 12.16
C LEU A 164 5.93 5.56 13.28
N VAL A 165 6.94 5.75 14.08
CA VAL A 165 6.95 6.83 15.07
C VAL A 165 7.14 8.16 14.34
N CYS A 166 6.03 8.84 14.06
CA CYS A 166 6.08 10.18 13.44
C CYS A 166 6.59 11.19 14.49
N MET A 167 7.84 11.61 14.36
CA MET A 167 8.46 12.63 15.21
C MET A 167 8.00 14.06 14.90
N THR A 168 7.04 14.26 14.03
CA THR A 168 6.60 15.61 13.63
C THR A 168 5.49 16.13 14.54
N ARG A 169 5.63 17.38 14.98
CA ARG A 169 4.59 18.17 15.68
C ARG A 169 3.42 18.56 14.74
N ARG A 170 3.23 17.83 13.64
CA ARG A 170 2.18 18.11 12.65
C ARG A 170 0.88 17.46 13.06
N VAL A 171 -0.22 18.10 12.76
CA VAL A 171 -1.55 17.49 12.93
C VAL A 171 -1.67 16.37 11.91
N VAL A 172 -1.88 15.15 12.38
CA VAL A 172 -2.05 13.94 11.56
C VAL A 172 -3.46 13.39 11.81
N ARG A 173 -4.09 12.92 10.75
CA ARG A 173 -5.36 12.19 10.83
C ARG A 173 -5.22 10.83 10.16
N SER A 174 -5.75 9.79 10.80
CA SER A 174 -5.87 8.46 10.21
C SER A 174 -7.26 8.29 9.61
N LEU A 175 -7.34 7.69 8.43
CA LEU A 175 -8.62 7.29 7.85
C LEU A 175 -9.12 6.03 8.56
N THR A 176 -10.34 6.08 9.11
CA THR A 176 -10.94 4.97 9.83
C THR A 176 -12.32 4.65 9.28
N ARG A 177 -12.77 3.41 9.48
CA ARG A 177 -14.16 3.01 9.22
C ARG A 177 -15.04 3.44 10.38
N LEU A 178 -16.27 3.86 10.05
CA LEU A 178 -17.34 4.11 10.99
C LEU A 178 -17.91 2.81 11.55
#